data_2fd602ea16416ec70f2f7a151ae6d188
#
_entry.id   2fd602ea16416ec70f2f7a151ae6d188
#
_cell.length_a   1.000
_cell.length_b   1.000
_cell.length_c   1.000
_cell.angle_alpha   90.00
_cell.angle_beta   90.00
_cell.angle_gamma   90.00
#
_symmetry.space_group_name_H-M   'P 1'
#
loop_
_entity.id
_entity.type
_entity.pdbx_description
1 polymer ?
#
loop_
_entity_poly.entity_id
_entity_poly.type
_entity_poly.pdbx_seq_one_letter_code
_entity_poly.pdbx_strand_id
1 'polypeptide(L)'
;MAYAVAPLERLIEQFERLPGIGHKTACRLAFHMLSADAATAADFVSAVTEARERIHECPVCCNLTDGEACPVCSAPGRDRSTICVVEDPRALLAIEKTRQYGGVYHVLHGVLSPMSHVGPDDIRIAELVKRVAG
;
A
#
# COMPACT_ATOMS: atom_id res chain seq x y z
N MET A 1 -29.59 0.65 -22.84
CA MET A 1 -29.24 2.06 -22.73
C MET A 1 -28.84 2.61 -24.09
N ALA A 2 -29.35 3.78 -24.43
CA ALA A 2 -29.14 4.35 -25.78
C ALA A 2 -27.77 5.02 -25.97
N TYR A 3 -27.18 5.56 -24.93
CA TYR A 3 -25.91 6.27 -25.03
C TYR A 3 -24.77 5.40 -24.54
N ALA A 4 -23.82 5.13 -25.42
CA ALA A 4 -22.67 4.33 -25.08
C ALA A 4 -21.42 4.89 -25.76
N VAL A 5 -20.44 5.25 -24.95
CA VAL A 5 -19.10 5.65 -25.40
C VAL A 5 -18.12 4.72 -24.72
N ALA A 6 -17.59 3.78 -25.47
CA ALA A 6 -16.81 2.68 -24.91
C ALA A 6 -15.63 3.12 -24.01
N PRO A 7 -14.80 4.12 -24.39
CA PRO A 7 -13.73 4.56 -23.50
C PRO A 7 -14.24 5.15 -22.19
N LEU A 8 -15.36 5.86 -22.22
CA LEU A 8 -15.97 6.42 -21.01
C LEU A 8 -16.47 5.32 -20.08
N GLU A 9 -17.18 4.35 -20.64
CA GLU A 9 -17.68 3.21 -19.88
C GLU A 9 -16.56 2.43 -19.24
N ARG A 10 -15.47 2.20 -19.97
CA ARG A 10 -14.29 1.52 -19.45
C ARG A 10 -13.66 2.27 -18.28
N LEU A 11 -13.56 3.59 -18.38
CA LEU A 11 -12.99 4.41 -17.30
C LEU A 11 -13.88 4.36 -16.06
N ILE A 12 -15.19 4.47 -16.22
CA ILE A 12 -16.14 4.36 -15.11
C ILE A 12 -16.00 2.98 -14.44
N GLU A 13 -15.92 1.91 -15.21
CA GLU A 13 -15.76 0.56 -14.69
C GLU A 13 -14.47 0.42 -13.85
N GLN A 14 -13.38 1.02 -14.31
CA GLN A 14 -12.13 0.96 -13.57
C GLN A 14 -12.24 1.66 -12.20
N PHE A 15 -12.92 2.80 -12.15
CA PHE A 15 -13.16 3.46 -10.86
C PHE A 15 -14.08 2.65 -9.96
N GLU A 16 -15.10 1.99 -10.52
CA GLU A 16 -16.01 1.14 -9.75
C GLU A 16 -15.31 -0.04 -9.10
N ARG A 17 -14.22 -0.52 -9.67
CA ARG A 17 -13.44 -1.63 -9.12
C ARG A 17 -12.66 -1.25 -7.86
N LEU A 18 -12.51 0.04 -7.59
CA LEU A 18 -11.81 0.49 -6.40
C LEU A 18 -12.71 0.33 -5.15
N PRO A 19 -12.14 -0.13 -4.02
CA PRO A 19 -12.92 -0.33 -2.81
C PRO A 19 -13.60 0.98 -2.36
N GLY A 20 -14.87 0.88 -1.98
CA GLY A 20 -15.62 2.02 -1.47
C GLY A 20 -16.16 2.97 -2.54
N ILE A 21 -15.92 2.68 -3.82
CA ILE A 21 -16.40 3.53 -4.91
C ILE A 21 -17.58 2.85 -5.61
N GLY A 22 -18.77 3.44 -5.45
CA GLY A 22 -19.98 3.00 -6.15
C GLY A 22 -20.09 3.65 -7.53
N HIS A 23 -21.13 3.28 -8.27
CA HIS A 23 -21.32 3.75 -9.65
C HIS A 23 -21.40 5.28 -9.76
N LYS A 24 -22.15 5.92 -8.88
CA LYS A 24 -22.34 7.39 -8.93
C LYS A 24 -21.00 8.12 -8.73
N THR A 25 -20.23 7.69 -7.76
CA THR A 25 -18.91 8.28 -7.50
C THR A 25 -17.93 7.97 -8.65
N ALA A 26 -17.98 6.76 -9.19
CA ALA A 26 -17.15 6.39 -10.35
C ALA A 26 -17.43 7.28 -11.54
N CYS A 27 -18.69 7.58 -11.82
CA CYS A 27 -19.07 8.51 -12.88
C CYS A 27 -18.51 9.90 -12.65
N ARG A 28 -18.63 10.40 -11.42
CA ARG A 28 -18.09 11.73 -11.05
C ARG A 28 -16.58 11.79 -11.26
N LEU A 29 -15.87 10.75 -10.85
CA LEU A 29 -14.41 10.68 -11.02
C LEU A 29 -14.01 10.61 -12.49
N ALA A 30 -14.73 9.82 -13.29
CA ALA A 30 -14.45 9.70 -14.72
C ALA A 30 -14.61 11.05 -15.42
N PHE A 31 -15.71 11.74 -15.17
CA PHE A 31 -15.95 13.06 -15.77
C PHE A 31 -14.94 14.09 -15.26
N HIS A 32 -14.52 14.01 -14.01
CA HIS A 32 -13.46 14.87 -13.48
C HIS A 32 -12.17 14.68 -14.26
N MET A 33 -11.77 13.44 -14.50
CA MET A 33 -10.54 13.15 -15.24
C MET A 33 -10.61 13.64 -16.68
N LEU A 34 -11.78 13.57 -17.30
CA LEU A 34 -11.96 14.07 -18.67
C LEU A 34 -11.94 15.59 -18.76
N SER A 35 -12.38 16.28 -17.71
CA SER A 35 -12.36 17.74 -17.67
C SER A 35 -11.03 18.32 -17.18
N ALA A 36 -10.17 17.52 -16.59
CA ALA A 36 -8.83 17.92 -16.22
C ALA A 36 -7.99 18.14 -17.47
N ASP A 37 -6.95 18.99 -17.37
CA ASP A 37 -6.04 19.13 -18.50
C ASP A 37 -5.23 17.85 -18.73
N ALA A 38 -4.66 17.73 -19.93
CA ALA A 38 -3.93 16.53 -20.34
C ALA A 38 -2.74 16.23 -19.41
N ALA A 39 -2.06 17.27 -18.94
CA ALA A 39 -0.92 17.11 -18.04
C ALA A 39 -1.33 16.53 -16.68
N THR A 40 -2.41 17.02 -16.12
CA THR A 40 -2.93 16.53 -14.84
C THR A 40 -3.38 15.07 -14.93
N ALA A 41 -4.08 14.72 -16.00
CA ALA A 41 -4.50 13.33 -16.24
C ALA A 41 -3.29 12.42 -16.43
N ALA A 42 -2.31 12.83 -17.20
CA ALA A 42 -1.07 12.07 -17.42
C ALA A 42 -0.29 11.87 -16.12
N ASP A 43 -0.23 12.89 -15.27
CA ASP A 43 0.43 12.80 -13.97
C ASP A 43 -0.24 11.77 -13.07
N PHE A 44 -1.56 11.71 -13.08
CA PHE A 44 -2.30 10.71 -12.31
C PHE A 44 -1.96 9.28 -12.76
N VAL A 45 -1.97 9.06 -14.07
CA VAL A 45 -1.63 7.75 -14.64
C VAL A 45 -0.19 7.37 -14.31
N SER A 46 0.75 8.32 -14.48
CA SER A 46 2.16 8.10 -14.15
C SER A 46 2.39 7.80 -12.68
N ALA A 47 1.68 8.49 -11.79
CA ALA A 47 1.82 8.27 -10.35
C ALA A 47 1.44 6.84 -9.96
N VAL A 48 0.35 6.31 -10.52
CA VAL A 48 -0.07 4.92 -10.27
C VAL A 48 0.97 3.95 -10.82
N THR A 49 1.40 4.15 -12.06
CA THR A 49 2.38 3.28 -12.72
C THR A 49 3.71 3.27 -11.98
N GLU A 50 4.23 4.45 -11.64
CA GLU A 50 5.50 4.60 -10.94
C GLU A 50 5.45 3.95 -9.55
N ALA A 51 4.38 4.17 -8.82
CA ALA A 51 4.23 3.56 -7.49
C ALA A 51 4.28 2.03 -7.59
N ARG A 52 3.60 1.45 -8.56
CA ARG A 52 3.58 0.00 -8.75
C ARG A 52 4.94 -0.56 -9.18
N GLU A 53 5.68 0.18 -9.98
CA GLU A 53 6.98 -0.28 -10.48
C GLU A 53 8.11 -0.10 -9.48
N ARG A 54 8.08 0.98 -8.69
CA ARG A 54 9.20 1.36 -7.82
C ARG A 54 9.04 0.92 -6.38
N ILE A 55 7.81 0.76 -5.88
CA ILE A 55 7.59 0.36 -4.50
C ILE A 55 7.71 -1.16 -4.37
N HIS A 56 8.50 -1.59 -3.40
CA HIS A 56 8.72 -3.00 -3.06
C HIS A 56 8.82 -3.14 -1.55
N GLU A 57 8.88 -4.36 -1.06
CA GLU A 57 9.03 -4.60 0.37
C GLU A 57 10.47 -4.39 0.82
N CYS A 58 10.64 -3.71 1.95
CA CYS A 58 11.95 -3.55 2.57
C CYS A 58 12.54 -4.92 2.92
N PRO A 59 13.77 -5.24 2.52
CA PRO A 59 14.36 -6.55 2.81
C PRO A 59 14.59 -6.82 4.29
N VAL A 60 14.53 -5.80 5.14
CA VAL A 60 14.71 -5.95 6.59
C VAL A 60 13.38 -6.14 7.30
N CYS A 61 12.40 -5.25 7.09
CA CYS A 61 11.17 -5.22 7.88
C CYS A 61 9.90 -5.52 7.09
N CYS A 62 10.00 -5.70 5.78
CA CYS A 62 8.89 -5.95 4.86
C CYS A 62 7.93 -4.77 4.69
N ASN A 63 8.25 -3.58 5.22
CA ASN A 63 7.50 -2.36 4.95
C ASN A 63 7.71 -1.94 3.48
N LEU A 64 6.87 -1.06 3.00
CA LEU A 64 6.99 -0.57 1.63
C LEU A 64 8.10 0.49 1.52
N THR A 65 8.90 0.38 0.47
CA THR A 65 9.98 1.33 0.19
C THR A 65 10.28 1.35 -1.31
N ASP A 66 10.92 2.40 -1.78
CA ASP A 66 11.46 2.47 -3.13
C ASP A 66 12.99 2.42 -3.15
N GLY A 67 13.62 2.27 -1.99
CA GLY A 67 15.07 2.22 -1.83
C GLY A 67 15.58 0.88 -1.34
N GLU A 68 16.83 0.84 -0.90
CA GLU A 68 17.47 -0.39 -0.39
C GLU A 68 16.86 -0.85 0.93
N ALA A 69 16.46 0.10 1.78
CA ALA A 69 15.76 -0.16 3.03
C ALA A 69 14.77 0.98 3.29
N CYS A 70 13.75 0.70 4.09
CA CYS A 70 12.73 1.71 4.36
C CYS A 70 13.28 2.85 5.22
N PRO A 71 12.60 4.01 5.26
CA PRO A 71 13.08 5.15 6.04
C PRO A 71 13.28 4.85 7.53
N VAL A 72 12.49 3.96 8.11
CA VAL A 72 12.66 3.60 9.52
C VAL A 72 13.91 2.73 9.72
N CYS A 73 14.09 1.71 8.89
CA CYS A 73 15.28 0.84 8.97
C CYS A 73 16.57 1.59 8.69
N SER A 74 16.51 2.62 7.84
CA SER A 74 17.66 3.44 7.48
C SER A 74 17.93 4.58 8.47
N ALA A 75 16.97 4.92 9.31
CA ALA A 75 17.09 6.07 10.20
C ALA A 75 18.10 5.81 11.32
N PRO A 76 19.03 6.75 11.57
CA PRO A 76 19.89 6.64 12.74
C PRO A 76 19.09 6.90 14.02
N GLY A 77 19.55 6.36 15.15
CA GLY A 77 18.94 6.62 16.45
C GLY A 77 17.74 5.74 16.79
N ARG A 78 17.36 4.81 15.91
CA ARG A 78 16.31 3.84 16.25
C ARG A 78 16.85 2.76 17.18
N ASP A 79 16.02 2.35 18.13
CA ASP A 79 16.33 1.22 19.00
C ASP A 79 16.07 -0.08 18.24
N ARG A 80 17.12 -0.70 17.76
CA ARG A 80 17.03 -1.92 16.93
C ARG A 80 16.80 -3.18 17.75
N SER A 81 16.81 -3.06 19.09
CA SER A 81 16.52 -4.20 19.96
C SER A 81 15.03 -4.40 20.19
N THR A 82 14.20 -3.45 19.77
CA THR A 82 12.75 -3.51 19.94
C THR A 82 12.06 -3.52 18.59
N ILE A 83 11.28 -4.57 18.33
CA ILE A 83 10.53 -4.72 17.07
C ILE A 83 9.05 -4.64 17.36
N CYS A 84 8.35 -3.72 16.71
CA CYS A 84 6.90 -3.64 16.74
C CYS A 84 6.35 -4.39 15.52
N VAL A 85 5.66 -5.48 15.75
CA VAL A 85 5.08 -6.30 14.69
C VAL A 85 3.69 -5.78 14.35
N VAL A 86 3.47 -5.43 13.10
CA VAL A 86 2.19 -4.89 12.62
C VAL A 86 1.68 -5.71 11.45
N GLU A 87 0.37 -5.68 11.24
CA GLU A 87 -0.25 -6.48 10.17
C GLU A 87 -0.05 -5.92 8.78
N ASP A 88 0.01 -4.59 8.64
CA ASP A 88 0.16 -3.94 7.33
C ASP A 88 0.91 -2.61 7.44
N PRO A 89 1.34 -2.03 6.28
CA PRO A 89 2.05 -0.75 6.31
C PRO A 89 1.24 0.42 6.85
N ARG A 90 -0.08 0.38 6.76
CA ARG A 90 -0.94 1.45 7.27
C ARG A 90 -0.89 1.54 8.79
N ALA A 91 -0.84 0.40 9.46
CA ALA A 91 -0.69 0.34 10.91
C ALA A 91 0.64 0.98 11.34
N LEU A 92 1.73 0.70 10.62
CA LEU A 92 3.02 1.32 10.87
C LEU A 92 2.95 2.84 10.74
N LEU A 93 2.34 3.34 9.67
CA LEU A 93 2.20 4.77 9.46
C LEU A 93 1.39 5.44 10.57
N ALA A 94 0.35 4.77 11.06
CA ALA A 94 -0.46 5.30 12.16
C ALA A 94 0.36 5.44 13.44
N ILE A 95 1.22 4.47 13.75
CA ILE A 95 2.08 4.52 14.93
C ILE A 95 3.14 5.61 14.77
N GLU A 96 3.77 5.71 13.58
CA GLU A 96 4.79 6.75 13.34
C GLU A 96 4.24 8.15 13.46
N LYS A 97 2.97 8.38 13.12
CA LYS A 97 2.34 9.68 13.29
C LYS A 97 2.29 10.14 14.74
N THR A 98 2.27 9.22 15.68
CA THR A 98 2.25 9.57 17.10
C THR A 98 3.58 10.11 17.60
N ARG A 99 4.68 9.77 16.90
CA ARG A 99 6.06 10.11 17.30
C ARG A 99 6.44 9.63 18.70
N GLN A 100 5.75 8.59 19.18
CA GLN A 100 5.97 8.03 20.53
C GLN A 100 6.84 6.79 20.52
N TYR A 101 7.06 6.18 19.35
CA TYR A 101 7.78 4.91 19.24
C TYR A 101 9.16 5.13 18.60
N GLY A 102 10.21 4.65 19.26
CA GLY A 102 11.60 4.81 18.81
C GLY A 102 12.27 3.55 18.32
N GLY A 103 11.57 2.43 18.30
CA GLY A 103 12.12 1.15 17.83
C GLY A 103 11.96 0.95 16.33
N VAL A 104 12.12 -0.29 15.89
CA VAL A 104 11.92 -0.68 14.49
C VAL A 104 10.66 -1.54 14.35
N TYR A 105 10.31 -1.90 13.13
CA TYR A 105 9.06 -2.58 12.84
C TYR A 105 9.29 -3.89 12.09
N HIS A 106 8.25 -4.70 12.05
CA HIS A 106 8.13 -5.80 11.11
C HIS A 106 6.70 -5.85 10.60
N VAL A 107 6.52 -5.82 9.28
CA VAL A 107 5.21 -5.81 8.63
C VAL A 107 4.91 -7.22 8.12
N LEU A 108 3.82 -7.80 8.61
CA LEU A 108 3.44 -9.17 8.27
C LEU A 108 2.69 -9.28 6.94
N HIS A 109 2.05 -8.21 6.49
CA HIS A 109 1.15 -8.20 5.32
C HIS A 109 0.00 -9.19 5.46
N GLY A 110 -0.66 -9.16 6.61
CA GLY A 110 -1.81 -9.96 6.91
C GLY A 110 -1.85 -10.39 8.35
N VAL A 111 -2.90 -11.13 8.70
CA VAL A 111 -3.08 -11.74 10.01
C VAL A 111 -3.40 -13.21 9.82
N LEU A 112 -3.04 -14.03 10.80
CA LEU A 112 -3.44 -15.44 10.82
C LEU A 112 -4.97 -15.51 10.91
N SER A 113 -5.59 -16.22 9.98
CA SER A 113 -7.04 -16.36 9.94
C SER A 113 -7.42 -17.72 9.39
N PRO A 114 -7.76 -18.68 10.26
CA PRO A 114 -8.24 -19.99 9.80
C PRO A 114 -9.49 -19.89 8.93
N MET A 115 -10.37 -18.95 9.22
CA MET A 115 -11.62 -18.76 8.47
C MET A 115 -11.38 -18.24 7.06
N SER A 116 -10.32 -17.43 6.86
CA SER A 116 -9.93 -16.89 5.54
C SER A 116 -8.82 -17.71 4.91
N HIS A 117 -8.46 -18.84 5.50
CA HIS A 117 -7.39 -19.71 5.03
C HIS A 117 -6.02 -19.04 4.96
N VAL A 118 -5.75 -18.08 5.87
CA VAL A 118 -4.46 -17.41 5.96
C VAL A 118 -3.61 -18.12 7.04
N GLY A 119 -2.58 -18.81 6.60
CA GLY A 119 -1.63 -19.50 7.47
C GLY A 119 -0.31 -18.76 7.59
N PRO A 120 0.64 -19.30 8.39
CA PRO A 120 1.94 -18.65 8.61
C PRO A 120 2.74 -18.41 7.35
N ASP A 121 2.59 -19.25 6.33
CA ASP A 121 3.33 -19.12 5.07
C ASP A 121 2.76 -18.06 4.13
N ASP A 122 1.55 -17.60 4.40
CA ASP A 122 0.88 -16.58 3.56
C ASP A 122 1.25 -15.17 3.96
N ILE A 123 1.89 -14.98 5.10
CA ILE A 123 2.33 -13.69 5.63
C ILE A 123 3.82 -13.77 6.01
N ARG A 124 4.40 -12.65 6.43
CA ARG A 124 5.86 -12.52 6.61
C ARG A 124 6.36 -13.00 7.98
N ILE A 125 5.89 -14.16 8.44
CA ILE A 125 6.31 -14.74 9.73
C ILE A 125 7.71 -15.35 9.64
N ALA A 126 8.02 -16.06 8.56
CA ALA A 126 9.35 -16.67 8.40
C ALA A 126 10.47 -15.62 8.44
N GLU A 127 10.23 -14.48 7.82
CA GLU A 127 11.17 -13.36 7.82
C GLU A 127 11.36 -12.78 9.21
N LEU A 128 10.28 -12.70 10.00
CA LEU A 128 10.34 -12.25 11.40
C LEU A 128 11.15 -13.21 12.25
N VAL A 129 10.92 -14.51 12.10
CA VAL A 129 11.64 -15.54 12.85
C VAL A 129 13.15 -15.42 12.59
N LYS A 130 13.55 -15.23 11.34
CA LYS A 130 14.96 -15.04 10.99
C LYS A 130 15.56 -13.80 11.67
N ARG A 131 14.82 -12.71 11.75
CA ARG A 131 15.29 -11.49 12.40
C ARG A 131 15.51 -11.69 13.89
N VAL A 132 14.60 -12.38 14.55
CA VAL A 132 14.64 -12.60 16.00
C VAL A 132 15.74 -13.62 16.34
N ALA A 133 15.94 -14.62 15.51
CA ALA A 133 16.95 -15.68 15.73
C ALA A 133 18.38 -15.19 15.43
N GLY A 134 18.51 -14.23 14.53
CA GLY A 134 19.81 -13.64 14.16
C GLY A 134 20.07 -12.35 14.92
#